data_453aa52cc9ff64d69e785565182bfb80
#
_entry.id   453aa52cc9ff64d69e785565182bfb80
#
_cell.length_a   1.000
_cell.length_b   1.000
_cell.length_c   1.000
_cell.angle_alpha   90.00
_cell.angle_beta   90.00
_cell.angle_gamma   90.00
#
_symmetry.space_group_name_H-M   'P 1'
#
loop_
_entity.id
_entity.type
_entity.pdbx_description
1 polymer ?
#
loop_
_entity_poly.entity_id
_entity_poly.type
_entity_poly.pdbx_seq_one_letter_code
_entity_poly.pdbx_strand_id
1 'polypeptide(L)'
;MAQRQPLNHELSKLFNKLWDADVNRFLPGKDYSISLQGKADFVPRGSNVSRDSASEPLFCSVNEGRLKNTETYSTFSSLLDNYETSTGVAELVTPQEMAENNHFLDAVLGTEVMKLTHQYLVKKNWAKPDLKDFKSQLYVIWFHLYSRERGKGPDSCGFEHVFVGETKRGHEILGLHNWVQFYLQEKLKHIDYKGYVARKNKSRPDEDDQVLSLQFSWKGHVKPVGSIFIGVSPEFEFALYTIIFLQSNEKVTRQRVRIEEYELEIVVYRHGLYIGTAYPILLSSNNEDLF
;
A
#
# COMPACT_ATOMS: atom_id res chain seq x y z
N MET A 1 -5.25 -8.07 27.88
CA MET A 1 -4.36 -8.33 26.74
C MET A 1 -5.25 -8.82 25.61
N ALA A 2 -5.40 -8.05 24.51
CA ALA A 2 -6.12 -8.54 23.35
C ALA A 2 -5.39 -9.78 22.82
N GLN A 3 -6.08 -10.91 22.73
CA GLN A 3 -5.52 -12.12 22.15
C GLN A 3 -5.09 -11.83 20.70
N ARG A 4 -3.81 -12.06 20.40
CA ARG A 4 -3.32 -12.01 19.01
C ARG A 4 -4.07 -13.04 18.20
N GLN A 5 -4.53 -12.66 17.00
CA GLN A 5 -5.13 -13.61 16.08
C GLN A 5 -4.12 -14.72 15.74
N PRO A 6 -4.60 -15.96 15.54
CA PRO A 6 -3.73 -17.04 15.09
C PRO A 6 -3.19 -16.78 13.69
N LEU A 7 -2.03 -17.32 13.37
CA LEU A 7 -1.46 -17.26 12.04
C LEU A 7 -2.38 -17.95 11.03
N ASN A 8 -2.73 -17.26 9.95
CA ASN A 8 -3.50 -17.84 8.86
C ASN A 8 -2.56 -18.59 7.92
N HIS A 9 -2.49 -19.91 8.04
CA HIS A 9 -1.58 -20.76 7.27
C HIS A 9 -1.94 -20.82 5.79
N GLU A 10 -3.22 -20.85 5.45
CA GLU A 10 -3.69 -20.89 4.06
C GLU A 10 -3.29 -19.60 3.32
N LEU A 11 -3.57 -18.44 3.90
CA LEU A 11 -3.17 -17.17 3.32
C LEU A 11 -1.66 -17.00 3.30
N SER A 12 -0.94 -17.42 4.34
CA SER A 12 0.52 -17.36 4.37
C SER A 12 1.13 -18.16 3.20
N LYS A 13 0.63 -19.37 2.96
CA LYS A 13 1.06 -20.19 1.84
C LYS A 13 0.78 -19.54 0.49
N LEU A 14 -0.43 -18.98 0.32
CA LEU A 14 -0.81 -18.27 -0.89
C LEU A 14 0.06 -17.03 -1.10
N PHE A 15 0.25 -16.21 -0.08
CA PHE A 15 1.00 -14.96 -0.20
C PHE A 15 2.49 -15.18 -0.47
N ASN A 16 3.09 -16.24 0.08
CA ASN A 16 4.45 -16.64 -0.31
C ASN A 16 4.52 -17.10 -1.77
N LYS A 17 3.51 -17.82 -2.25
CA LYS A 17 3.42 -18.20 -3.66
C LYS A 17 3.32 -16.95 -4.57
N LEU A 18 2.55 -15.94 -4.17
CA LEU A 18 2.45 -14.68 -4.90
C LEU A 18 3.78 -13.90 -4.84
N TRP A 19 4.44 -13.89 -3.69
CA TRP A 19 5.76 -13.28 -3.53
C TRP A 19 6.78 -13.89 -4.47
N ASP A 20 6.85 -15.21 -4.54
CA ASP A 20 7.76 -15.94 -5.43
C ASP A 20 7.43 -15.71 -6.92
N ALA A 21 6.15 -15.52 -7.24
CA ALA A 21 5.68 -15.23 -8.60
C ALA A 21 5.84 -13.76 -9.00
N ASP A 22 6.18 -12.87 -8.05
CA ASP A 22 6.33 -11.44 -8.28
C ASP A 22 7.68 -11.12 -8.94
N VAL A 23 7.77 -11.41 -10.24
CA VAL A 23 8.97 -11.15 -11.05
C VAL A 23 9.27 -9.65 -11.21
N ASN A 24 8.29 -8.79 -10.93
CA ASN A 24 8.41 -7.34 -10.98
C ASN A 24 8.86 -6.72 -9.66
N ARG A 25 9.04 -7.53 -8.61
CA ARG A 25 9.54 -7.06 -7.33
C ARG A 25 10.97 -6.51 -7.46
N PHE A 26 11.18 -5.35 -6.88
CA PHE A 26 12.50 -4.71 -6.78
C PHE A 26 13.26 -5.30 -5.59
N LEU A 27 14.53 -5.62 -5.81
CA LEU A 27 15.40 -6.22 -4.81
C LEU A 27 16.25 -5.15 -4.12
N PRO A 28 16.29 -5.15 -2.78
CA PRO A 28 17.13 -4.20 -2.04
C PRO A 28 18.61 -4.41 -2.36
N GLY A 29 19.34 -3.31 -2.49
CA GLY A 29 20.75 -3.31 -2.84
C GLY A 29 21.05 -3.50 -4.33
N LYS A 30 20.09 -4.00 -5.11
CA LYS A 30 20.22 -4.22 -6.56
C LYS A 30 19.39 -3.21 -7.36
N ASP A 31 18.09 -3.16 -7.08
CA ASP A 31 17.14 -2.34 -7.83
C ASP A 31 16.83 -1.03 -7.12
N TYR A 32 17.03 -0.97 -5.83
CA TYR A 32 16.92 0.25 -5.02
C TYR A 32 17.82 0.15 -3.78
N SER A 33 18.09 1.30 -3.19
CA SER A 33 18.72 1.39 -1.87
C SER A 33 18.05 2.48 -1.04
N ILE A 34 17.95 2.24 0.26
CA ILE A 34 17.39 3.17 1.22
C ILE A 34 18.39 3.48 2.33
N SER A 35 18.22 4.63 2.99
CA SER A 35 18.93 5.00 4.20
C SER A 35 17.93 5.26 5.32
N LEU A 36 17.92 4.40 6.31
CA LEU A 36 16.99 4.51 7.46
C LEU A 36 17.31 5.70 8.35
N GLN A 37 18.58 6.05 8.48
CA GLN A 37 19.06 7.17 9.29
C GLN A 37 18.61 7.05 10.77
N GLY A 38 18.02 8.09 11.36
CA GLY A 38 17.65 8.12 12.75
C GLY A 38 16.26 7.58 13.05
N LYS A 39 16.06 7.18 14.29
CA LYS A 39 14.75 6.80 14.82
C LYS A 39 13.89 8.05 15.00
N ALA A 40 12.67 8.01 14.48
CA ALA A 40 11.71 9.10 14.64
C ALA A 40 11.23 9.22 16.09
N ASP A 41 11.01 10.44 16.52
CA ASP A 41 10.42 10.74 17.81
C ASP A 41 8.90 10.51 17.81
N PHE A 42 8.34 10.31 19.00
CA PHE A 42 6.89 10.23 19.14
C PHE A 42 6.25 11.58 18.81
N VAL A 43 5.26 11.55 17.93
CA VAL A 43 4.43 12.71 17.59
C VAL A 43 2.99 12.43 18.00
N PRO A 44 2.39 13.25 18.86
CA PRO A 44 0.98 13.11 19.20
C PRO A 44 0.09 13.27 17.97
N ARG A 45 -1.02 12.54 17.95
CA ARG A 45 -2.00 12.65 16.87
C ARG A 45 -2.49 14.09 16.74
N GLY A 46 -2.52 14.60 15.52
CA GLY A 46 -2.95 15.97 15.21
C GLY A 46 -1.86 17.03 15.39
N SER A 47 -0.69 16.67 15.90
CA SER A 47 0.48 17.58 15.94
C SER A 47 1.21 17.53 14.61
N ASN A 48 1.63 18.70 14.12
CA ASN A 48 2.49 18.85 12.94
C ASN A 48 3.93 19.24 13.31
N VAL A 49 4.27 19.15 14.59
CA VAL A 49 5.62 19.42 15.09
C VAL A 49 6.33 18.09 15.30
N SER A 50 7.40 17.87 14.55
CA SER A 50 8.26 16.70 14.69
C SER A 50 9.72 17.10 14.62
N ARG A 51 10.57 16.41 15.38
CA ARG A 51 12.01 16.49 15.19
C ARG A 51 12.36 15.75 13.91
N ASP A 52 13.23 16.33 13.11
CA ASP A 52 13.78 15.67 11.96
C ASP A 52 14.95 14.76 12.38
N SER A 53 14.76 13.45 12.31
CA SER A 53 15.78 12.44 12.60
C SER A 53 16.45 11.91 11.32
N ALA A 54 16.14 12.50 10.17
CA ALA A 54 16.68 12.12 8.88
C ALA A 54 16.92 13.37 8.01
N SER A 55 18.17 13.77 7.88
CA SER A 55 18.57 14.94 7.06
C SER A 55 18.56 14.66 5.56
N GLU A 56 18.60 13.37 5.17
CA GLU A 56 18.63 12.92 3.79
C GLU A 56 17.36 12.18 3.41
N PRO A 57 17.04 12.05 2.11
CA PRO A 57 15.94 11.23 1.65
C PRO A 57 16.04 9.77 2.11
N LEU A 58 14.89 9.10 2.26
CA LEU A 58 14.86 7.66 2.52
C LEU A 58 15.47 6.88 1.35
N PHE A 59 15.06 7.18 0.12
CA PHE A 59 15.56 6.51 -1.07
C PHE A 59 16.86 7.14 -1.57
N CYS A 60 17.96 6.39 -1.50
CA CYS A 60 19.25 6.80 -2.04
C CYS A 60 19.32 6.61 -3.55
N SER A 61 18.77 5.50 -4.03
CA SER A 61 18.72 5.16 -5.45
C SER A 61 17.54 4.25 -5.76
N VAL A 62 17.00 4.39 -6.95
CA VAL A 62 15.95 3.51 -7.50
C VAL A 62 16.23 3.32 -8.99
N ASN A 63 16.10 2.10 -9.49
CA ASN A 63 16.19 1.79 -10.91
C ASN A 63 14.97 2.35 -11.66
N GLU A 64 15.05 3.61 -12.05
CA GLU A 64 13.96 4.30 -12.76
C GLU A 64 13.68 3.72 -14.15
N GLY A 65 14.69 3.19 -14.81
CA GLY A 65 14.52 2.52 -16.10
C GLY A 65 13.56 1.35 -15.97
N ARG A 66 13.70 0.56 -14.91
CA ARG A 66 12.81 -0.56 -14.61
C ARG A 66 11.39 -0.10 -14.25
N LEU A 67 11.24 1.00 -13.51
CA LEU A 67 9.94 1.61 -13.23
C LEU A 67 9.22 2.04 -14.53
N LYS A 68 9.94 2.65 -15.45
CA LYS A 68 9.38 3.17 -16.71
C LYS A 68 9.07 2.07 -17.72
N ASN A 69 9.89 1.01 -17.75
CA ASN A 69 9.82 -0.03 -18.79
C ASN A 69 9.01 -1.27 -18.36
N THR A 70 8.59 -1.36 -17.10
CA THR A 70 7.70 -2.41 -16.62
C THR A 70 6.26 -1.92 -16.66
N GLU A 71 5.41 -2.60 -17.41
CA GLU A 71 4.05 -2.14 -17.71
C GLU A 71 3.20 -1.88 -16.47
N THR A 72 3.28 -2.75 -15.45
CA THR A 72 2.50 -2.56 -14.23
C THR A 72 2.94 -1.32 -13.45
N TYR A 73 4.23 -1.02 -13.39
CA TYR A 73 4.73 0.20 -12.76
C TYR A 73 4.43 1.46 -13.57
N SER A 74 4.56 1.40 -14.90
CA SER A 74 4.32 2.58 -15.74
C SER A 74 2.84 2.96 -15.76
N THR A 75 1.94 1.99 -15.87
CA THR A 75 0.50 2.23 -15.80
C THR A 75 0.05 2.65 -14.41
N PHE A 76 0.64 2.07 -13.35
CA PHE A 76 0.42 2.49 -11.97
C PHE A 76 0.82 3.95 -11.76
N SER A 77 2.02 4.33 -12.19
CA SER A 77 2.55 5.68 -12.02
C SER A 77 1.69 6.73 -12.74
N SER A 78 1.10 6.38 -13.88
CA SER A 78 0.20 7.28 -14.61
C SER A 78 -1.10 7.60 -13.88
N LEU A 79 -1.49 6.79 -12.88
CA LEU A 79 -2.69 7.03 -12.08
C LEU A 79 -2.46 8.00 -10.92
N LEU A 80 -1.22 8.21 -10.50
CA LEU A 80 -0.92 8.88 -9.24
C LEU A 80 -1.23 10.38 -9.25
N ASP A 81 -1.36 11.00 -10.42
CA ASP A 81 -1.66 12.42 -10.59
C ASP A 81 -3.13 12.71 -10.93
N ASN A 82 -3.98 11.69 -10.99
CA ASN A 82 -5.39 11.81 -11.40
C ASN A 82 -6.34 12.25 -10.27
N TYR A 83 -5.85 12.55 -9.06
CA TYR A 83 -6.72 12.69 -7.90
C TYR A 83 -6.59 14.05 -7.22
N GLU A 84 -7.74 14.60 -6.80
CA GLU A 84 -7.80 15.67 -5.82
C GLU A 84 -7.64 15.07 -4.41
N THR A 85 -6.50 15.26 -3.81
CA THR A 85 -6.11 14.57 -2.59
C THR A 85 -6.71 15.15 -1.29
N SER A 86 -7.57 16.17 -1.37
CA SER A 86 -8.30 16.69 -0.21
C SER A 86 -9.69 16.08 -0.12
N THR A 87 -9.98 15.33 0.95
CA THR A 87 -11.34 14.82 1.17
C THR A 87 -12.34 15.97 1.35
N GLY A 88 -13.56 15.77 0.93
CA GLY A 88 -14.61 16.80 0.94
C GLY A 88 -14.67 17.65 -0.33
N VAL A 89 -13.77 17.42 -1.29
CA VAL A 89 -13.84 17.98 -2.64
C VAL A 89 -14.34 16.90 -3.58
N ALA A 90 -15.49 17.11 -4.22
CA ALA A 90 -16.08 16.13 -5.11
C ALA A 90 -15.19 15.91 -6.34
N GLU A 91 -15.07 14.66 -6.72
CA GLU A 91 -14.29 14.23 -7.89
C GLU A 91 -15.21 13.76 -9.03
N LEU A 92 -14.72 13.94 -10.24
CA LEU A 92 -15.32 13.39 -11.45
C LEU A 92 -14.24 12.62 -12.20
N VAL A 93 -14.56 11.39 -12.59
CA VAL A 93 -13.65 10.58 -13.41
C VAL A 93 -13.85 10.96 -14.88
N THR A 94 -12.80 11.46 -15.50
CA THR A 94 -12.83 11.76 -16.94
C THR A 94 -12.74 10.47 -17.76
N PRO A 95 -13.16 10.49 -19.07
CA PRO A 95 -12.95 9.34 -19.95
C PRO A 95 -11.49 8.91 -20.08
N GLN A 96 -10.53 9.86 -20.02
CA GLN A 96 -9.10 9.55 -20.03
C GLN A 96 -8.68 8.82 -18.78
N GLU A 97 -9.05 9.30 -17.60
CA GLU A 97 -8.75 8.64 -16.32
C GLU A 97 -9.36 7.24 -16.25
N MET A 98 -10.58 7.07 -16.77
CA MET A 98 -11.21 5.75 -16.86
C MET A 98 -10.39 4.81 -17.77
N ALA A 99 -9.89 5.31 -18.89
CA ALA A 99 -9.02 4.53 -19.79
C ALA A 99 -7.70 4.16 -19.09
N GLU A 100 -7.10 5.06 -18.33
CA GLU A 100 -5.88 4.80 -17.55
C GLU A 100 -6.12 3.75 -16.44
N ASN A 101 -7.24 3.84 -15.72
CA ASN A 101 -7.64 2.82 -14.75
C ASN A 101 -7.75 1.43 -15.40
N ASN A 102 -8.38 1.36 -16.58
CA ASN A 102 -8.53 0.11 -17.31
C ASN A 102 -7.19 -0.42 -17.85
N HIS A 103 -6.29 0.46 -18.31
CA HIS A 103 -4.94 0.06 -18.73
C HIS A 103 -4.15 -0.56 -17.57
N PHE A 104 -4.23 0.03 -16.38
CA PHE A 104 -3.60 -0.53 -15.19
C PHE A 104 -4.19 -1.90 -14.83
N LEU A 105 -5.50 -2.04 -14.85
CA LEU A 105 -6.15 -3.34 -14.60
C LEU A 105 -5.74 -4.40 -15.62
N ASP A 106 -5.68 -4.06 -16.90
CA ASP A 106 -5.22 -4.97 -17.94
C ASP A 106 -3.76 -5.38 -17.72
N ALA A 107 -2.90 -4.44 -17.33
CA ALA A 107 -1.50 -4.72 -17.04
C ALA A 107 -1.34 -5.69 -15.87
N VAL A 108 -2.01 -5.45 -14.74
CA VAL A 108 -1.91 -6.34 -13.57
C VAL A 108 -2.52 -7.71 -13.82
N LEU A 109 -3.64 -7.79 -14.56
CA LEU A 109 -4.28 -9.06 -14.92
C LEU A 109 -3.42 -9.92 -15.83
N GLY A 110 -2.48 -9.35 -16.56
CA GLY A 110 -1.49 -10.06 -17.37
C GLY A 110 -0.36 -10.71 -16.57
N THR A 111 -0.23 -10.40 -15.28
CA THR A 111 0.85 -10.93 -14.43
C THR A 111 0.53 -12.30 -13.86
N GLU A 112 1.56 -13.08 -13.56
CA GLU A 112 1.40 -14.37 -12.88
C GLU A 112 0.77 -14.20 -11.50
N VAL A 113 1.16 -13.14 -10.76
CA VAL A 113 0.57 -12.82 -9.45
C VAL A 113 -0.95 -12.73 -9.53
N MET A 114 -1.49 -11.98 -10.49
CA MET A 114 -2.94 -11.81 -10.61
C MET A 114 -3.64 -13.03 -11.23
N LYS A 115 -2.96 -13.80 -12.05
CA LYS A 115 -3.50 -15.09 -12.54
C LYS A 115 -3.71 -16.08 -11.40
N LEU A 116 -2.72 -16.25 -10.54
CA LEU A 116 -2.80 -17.09 -9.35
C LEU A 116 -3.88 -16.59 -8.38
N THR A 117 -3.97 -15.29 -8.22
CA THR A 117 -5.00 -14.63 -7.40
C THR A 117 -6.40 -14.92 -7.92
N HIS A 118 -6.62 -14.76 -9.22
CA HIS A 118 -7.91 -15.03 -9.85
C HIS A 118 -8.31 -16.50 -9.70
N GLN A 119 -7.38 -17.42 -9.93
CA GLN A 119 -7.62 -18.86 -9.74
C GLN A 119 -8.04 -19.19 -8.30
N TYR A 120 -7.36 -18.60 -7.32
CA TYR A 120 -7.71 -18.78 -5.91
C TYR A 120 -9.10 -18.23 -5.57
N LEU A 121 -9.42 -17.03 -6.03
CA LEU A 121 -10.71 -16.39 -5.79
C LEU A 121 -11.87 -17.14 -6.46
N VAL A 122 -11.66 -17.65 -7.66
CA VAL A 122 -12.64 -18.52 -8.36
C VAL A 122 -12.89 -19.81 -7.59
N LYS A 123 -11.83 -20.46 -7.12
CA LYS A 123 -11.92 -21.68 -6.30
C LYS A 123 -12.72 -21.46 -5.01
N LYS A 124 -12.62 -20.28 -4.43
CA LYS A 124 -13.38 -19.87 -3.23
C LYS A 124 -14.80 -19.37 -3.53
N ASN A 125 -15.20 -19.28 -4.79
CA ASN A 125 -16.44 -18.66 -5.23
C ASN A 125 -16.57 -17.17 -4.87
N TRP A 126 -15.44 -16.46 -4.77
CA TRP A 126 -15.39 -15.02 -4.50
C TRP A 126 -15.20 -14.18 -5.76
N ALA A 127 -14.89 -14.81 -6.87
CA ALA A 127 -14.82 -14.19 -8.20
C ALA A 127 -15.37 -15.13 -9.26
N LYS A 128 -15.85 -14.58 -10.36
CA LYS A 128 -16.29 -15.36 -11.52
C LYS A 128 -15.08 -15.78 -12.36
N PRO A 129 -15.16 -16.94 -13.06
CA PRO A 129 -14.08 -17.42 -13.93
C PRO A 129 -13.78 -16.50 -15.10
N ASP A 130 -14.78 -15.79 -15.63
CA ASP A 130 -14.59 -14.86 -16.74
C ASP A 130 -13.72 -13.67 -16.35
N LEU A 131 -12.69 -13.40 -17.17
CA LEU A 131 -11.72 -12.35 -16.86
C LEU A 131 -12.32 -10.95 -16.93
N LYS A 132 -13.29 -10.72 -17.83
CA LYS A 132 -13.98 -9.43 -17.93
C LYS A 132 -14.82 -9.15 -16.69
N ASP A 133 -15.49 -10.18 -16.17
CA ASP A 133 -16.26 -10.08 -14.94
C ASP A 133 -15.34 -9.80 -13.75
N PHE A 134 -14.20 -10.46 -13.69
CA PHE A 134 -13.21 -10.19 -12.64
C PHE A 134 -12.63 -8.77 -12.74
N LYS A 135 -12.27 -8.32 -13.93
CA LYS A 135 -11.81 -6.95 -14.16
C LYS A 135 -12.86 -5.92 -13.70
N SER A 136 -14.14 -6.14 -14.03
CA SER A 136 -15.23 -5.27 -13.59
C SER A 136 -15.38 -5.26 -12.05
N GLN A 137 -15.22 -6.41 -11.41
CA GLN A 137 -15.23 -6.53 -9.95
C GLN A 137 -14.09 -5.73 -9.31
N LEU A 138 -12.88 -5.85 -9.86
CA LEU A 138 -11.71 -5.08 -9.39
C LEU A 138 -11.89 -3.58 -9.56
N TYR A 139 -12.50 -3.17 -10.69
CA TYR A 139 -12.78 -1.75 -10.93
C TYR A 139 -13.72 -1.18 -9.86
N VAL A 140 -14.78 -1.88 -9.53
CA VAL A 140 -15.72 -1.48 -8.46
C VAL A 140 -15.02 -1.39 -7.10
N ILE A 141 -14.25 -2.41 -6.73
CA ILE A 141 -13.56 -2.46 -5.43
C ILE A 141 -12.59 -1.28 -5.25
N TRP A 142 -11.84 -0.93 -6.30
CA TRP A 142 -10.70 -0.03 -6.21
C TRP A 142 -10.92 1.37 -6.74
N PHE A 143 -11.70 1.53 -7.81
CA PHE A 143 -11.80 2.80 -8.54
C PHE A 143 -13.17 3.47 -8.45
N HIS A 144 -14.19 2.76 -8.01
CA HIS A 144 -15.50 3.40 -7.84
C HIS A 144 -15.43 4.46 -6.73
N LEU A 145 -15.85 5.69 -7.09
CA LEU A 145 -15.84 6.80 -6.16
C LEU A 145 -16.94 6.65 -5.11
N TYR A 146 -16.62 7.00 -3.88
CA TYR A 146 -17.57 7.06 -2.77
C TYR A 146 -17.29 8.28 -1.88
N SER A 147 -18.25 8.61 -1.02
CA SER A 147 -18.15 9.76 -0.12
C SER A 147 -17.51 9.35 1.20
N ARG A 148 -16.36 9.94 1.55
CA ARG A 148 -15.76 9.86 2.90
C ARG A 148 -16.33 10.92 3.81
N GLU A 149 -16.67 12.09 3.27
CA GLU A 149 -17.25 13.19 4.01
C GLU A 149 -18.74 13.28 3.74
N ARG A 150 -19.56 13.22 4.79
CA ARG A 150 -21.02 13.27 4.67
C ARG A 150 -21.45 14.56 3.96
N GLY A 151 -22.31 14.41 2.95
CA GLY A 151 -22.93 15.53 2.24
C GLY A 151 -22.03 16.30 1.28
N LYS A 152 -20.83 15.77 0.96
CA LYS A 152 -19.86 16.44 0.06
C LYS A 152 -19.77 15.80 -1.32
N GLY A 153 -20.55 14.75 -1.60
CA GLY A 153 -20.46 14.00 -2.85
C GLY A 153 -19.29 13.01 -2.89
N PRO A 154 -19.08 12.29 -4.00
CA PRO A 154 -17.99 11.32 -4.11
C PRO A 154 -16.65 12.06 -4.16
N ASP A 155 -15.78 11.77 -3.21
CA ASP A 155 -14.52 12.47 -2.97
C ASP A 155 -13.31 11.54 -2.82
N SER A 156 -13.48 10.23 -2.96
CA SER A 156 -12.41 9.27 -2.74
C SER A 156 -12.70 7.92 -3.40
N CYS A 157 -11.66 7.10 -3.53
CA CYS A 157 -11.76 5.68 -3.85
C CYS A 157 -10.67 4.89 -3.12
N GLY A 158 -10.76 3.56 -3.16
CA GLY A 158 -9.77 2.70 -2.50
C GLY A 158 -8.36 2.89 -3.05
N PHE A 159 -8.21 2.99 -4.36
CA PHE A 159 -6.91 3.20 -5.00
C PHE A 159 -6.25 4.51 -4.54
N GLU A 160 -6.99 5.60 -4.55
CA GLU A 160 -6.48 6.90 -4.09
C GLU A 160 -6.01 6.83 -2.65
N HIS A 161 -6.86 6.34 -1.75
CA HIS A 161 -6.52 6.30 -0.33
C HIS A 161 -5.29 5.45 -0.05
N VAL A 162 -5.24 4.22 -0.57
CA VAL A 162 -4.16 3.27 -0.27
C VAL A 162 -2.84 3.70 -0.92
N PHE A 163 -2.88 4.05 -2.20
CA PHE A 163 -1.68 4.22 -3.01
C PHE A 163 -1.26 5.67 -3.21
N VAL A 164 -2.19 6.57 -3.45
CA VAL A 164 -1.88 7.99 -3.71
C VAL A 164 -1.68 8.76 -2.42
N GLY A 165 -2.55 8.56 -1.47
CA GLY A 165 -2.65 9.34 -0.24
C GLY A 165 -3.65 10.48 -0.37
N GLU A 166 -4.24 10.83 0.76
CA GLU A 166 -5.24 11.89 0.87
C GLU A 166 -4.94 12.80 2.07
N THR A 167 -5.57 13.95 2.11
CA THR A 167 -5.62 14.78 3.32
C THR A 167 -7.07 14.92 3.77
N LYS A 168 -7.34 14.71 5.04
CA LYS A 168 -8.66 14.90 5.62
C LYS A 168 -8.97 16.40 5.69
N ARG A 169 -9.76 16.89 4.75
CA ARG A 169 -10.10 18.32 4.62
C ARG A 169 -8.87 19.23 4.63
N GLY A 170 -7.73 18.75 4.10
CA GLY A 170 -6.47 19.49 4.11
C GLY A 170 -5.74 19.55 5.46
N HIS A 171 -6.12 18.75 6.48
CA HIS A 171 -5.56 18.88 7.85
C HIS A 171 -4.79 17.67 8.38
N GLU A 172 -5.01 16.48 7.84
CA GLU A 172 -4.39 15.24 8.30
C GLU A 172 -4.11 14.33 7.12
N ILE A 173 -2.96 13.66 7.13
CA ILE A 173 -2.63 12.67 6.09
C ILE A 173 -3.40 11.39 6.34
N LEU A 174 -4.09 10.90 5.31
CA LEU A 174 -4.78 9.62 5.27
C LEU A 174 -4.15 8.73 4.20
N GLY A 175 -4.01 7.44 4.49
CA GLY A 175 -3.47 6.47 3.53
C GLY A 175 -2.00 6.70 3.21
N LEU A 176 -1.64 6.67 1.92
CA LEU A 176 -0.28 6.76 1.40
C LEU A 176 0.58 5.58 1.89
N HIS A 177 0.18 4.37 1.50
CA HIS A 177 0.84 3.11 1.89
C HIS A 177 1.57 2.44 0.73
N ASN A 178 2.18 3.22 -0.17
CA ASN A 178 2.87 2.67 -1.34
C ASN A 178 4.26 3.28 -1.51
N TRP A 179 5.27 2.43 -1.72
CA TRP A 179 6.67 2.87 -1.80
C TRP A 179 6.99 3.64 -3.08
N VAL A 180 6.34 3.33 -4.21
CA VAL A 180 6.55 4.06 -5.47
C VAL A 180 6.06 5.50 -5.34
N GLN A 181 4.86 5.68 -4.80
CA GLN A 181 4.32 7.00 -4.53
C GLN A 181 5.20 7.77 -3.53
N PHE A 182 5.63 7.11 -2.46
CA PHE A 182 6.55 7.71 -1.49
C PHE A 182 7.82 8.21 -2.19
N TYR A 183 8.46 7.34 -2.98
CA TYR A 183 9.67 7.68 -3.72
C TYR A 183 9.46 8.86 -4.69
N LEU A 184 8.40 8.84 -5.49
CA LEU A 184 8.11 9.91 -6.44
C LEU A 184 7.84 11.25 -5.74
N GLN A 185 7.10 11.23 -4.65
CA GLN A 185 6.82 12.43 -3.85
C GLN A 185 8.08 12.94 -3.12
N GLU A 186 8.92 12.05 -2.64
CA GLU A 186 10.21 12.43 -2.05
C GLU A 186 11.15 13.04 -3.09
N LYS A 187 11.22 12.47 -4.29
CA LYS A 187 12.01 13.00 -5.41
C LYS A 187 11.57 14.40 -5.83
N LEU A 188 10.26 14.69 -5.77
CA LEU A 188 9.69 16.01 -6.02
C LEU A 188 9.82 16.95 -4.82
N LYS A 189 10.41 16.49 -3.72
CA LYS A 189 10.52 17.23 -2.44
C LYS A 189 9.16 17.60 -1.82
N HIS A 190 8.13 16.82 -2.13
CA HIS A 190 6.81 16.94 -1.49
C HIS A 190 6.72 16.13 -0.20
N ILE A 191 7.44 15.00 -0.10
CA ILE A 191 7.62 14.24 1.12
C ILE A 191 8.98 14.58 1.73
N ASP A 192 8.98 14.82 3.04
CA ASP A 192 10.16 14.94 3.88
C ASP A 192 10.18 13.77 4.88
N TYR A 193 11.13 12.86 4.69
CA TYR A 193 11.33 11.70 5.56
C TYR A 193 11.88 12.14 6.91
N LYS A 194 11.28 11.70 8.01
CA LYS A 194 11.63 12.13 9.38
C LYS A 194 12.35 11.06 10.20
N GLY A 195 12.38 9.84 9.75
CA GLY A 195 13.01 8.72 10.43
C GLY A 195 12.14 7.47 10.44
N TYR A 196 12.75 6.34 10.83
CA TYR A 196 12.03 5.09 10.99
C TYR A 196 11.30 5.04 12.34
N VAL A 197 10.16 4.34 12.38
CA VAL A 197 9.42 4.09 13.61
C VAL A 197 9.76 2.69 14.08
N ALA A 198 10.47 2.59 15.22
CA ALA A 198 10.78 1.31 15.82
C ALA A 198 9.56 0.74 16.54
N ARG A 199 9.38 -0.57 16.46
CA ARG A 199 8.41 -1.27 17.30
C ARG A 199 8.84 -1.25 18.75
N LYS A 200 7.86 -1.30 19.66
CA LYS A 200 8.14 -1.32 21.11
C LYS A 200 9.04 -2.51 21.45
N ASN A 201 10.17 -2.24 22.08
CA ASN A 201 11.19 -3.22 22.49
C ASN A 201 11.91 -3.94 21.33
N LYS A 202 12.04 -3.29 20.17
CA LYS A 202 12.66 -3.89 18.99
C LYS A 202 13.89 -3.12 18.53
N SER A 203 14.81 -3.84 17.91
CA SER A 203 16.00 -3.30 17.28
C SER A 203 15.67 -2.41 16.06
N ARG A 204 16.67 -1.67 15.62
CA ARG A 204 16.61 -0.94 14.36
C ARG A 204 16.28 -1.89 13.21
N PRO A 205 15.35 -1.53 12.28
CA PRO A 205 15.15 -2.31 11.04
C PRO A 205 16.44 -2.33 10.21
N ASP A 206 16.53 -3.32 9.31
CA ASP A 206 17.62 -3.38 8.32
C ASP A 206 17.23 -2.61 7.06
N GLU A 207 18.25 -2.12 6.32
CA GLU A 207 18.03 -1.36 5.09
C GLU A 207 17.63 -2.25 3.90
N ASP A 208 17.68 -3.57 4.06
CA ASP A 208 17.12 -4.55 3.13
C ASP A 208 15.71 -5.05 3.52
N ASP A 209 15.16 -4.56 4.62
CA ASP A 209 13.78 -4.88 5.00
C ASP A 209 12.78 -4.33 3.98
N GLN A 210 11.85 -5.19 3.57
CA GLN A 210 10.83 -4.86 2.57
C GLN A 210 9.46 -4.53 3.19
N VAL A 211 9.40 -4.41 4.50
CA VAL A 211 8.25 -3.85 5.25
C VAL A 211 8.78 -2.93 6.32
N LEU A 212 8.36 -1.69 6.33
CA LEU A 212 8.84 -0.67 7.26
C LEU A 212 7.71 0.19 7.82
N SER A 213 7.94 0.75 8.99
CA SER A 213 7.14 1.84 9.55
C SER A 213 7.97 3.11 9.56
N LEU A 214 7.42 4.17 8.97
CA LEU A 214 8.11 5.42 8.69
C LEU A 214 7.34 6.61 9.26
N GLN A 215 8.07 7.66 9.62
CA GLN A 215 7.50 8.98 9.90
C GLN A 215 7.92 9.93 8.79
N PHE A 216 6.97 10.74 8.31
CA PHE A 216 7.24 11.71 7.26
C PHE A 216 6.23 12.86 7.30
N SER A 217 6.59 13.97 6.66
CA SER A 217 5.67 15.04 6.36
C SER A 217 5.31 15.06 4.88
N TRP A 218 4.09 15.47 4.59
CA TRP A 218 3.55 15.63 3.25
C TRP A 218 2.47 16.71 3.29
N LYS A 219 2.50 17.63 2.32
CA LYS A 219 1.52 18.73 2.25
C LYS A 219 1.41 19.56 3.56
N GLY A 220 2.52 19.76 4.26
CA GLY A 220 2.57 20.52 5.49
C GLY A 220 2.08 19.77 6.74
N HIS A 221 1.79 18.48 6.64
CA HIS A 221 1.33 17.65 7.76
C HIS A 221 2.29 16.50 8.03
N VAL A 222 2.36 16.08 9.30
CA VAL A 222 3.17 14.92 9.72
C VAL A 222 2.29 13.69 9.80
N LYS A 223 2.73 12.60 9.16
CA LYS A 223 2.21 11.26 9.42
C LYS A 223 3.12 10.59 10.45
N PRO A 224 2.65 10.41 11.70
CA PRO A 224 3.50 9.89 12.78
C PRO A 224 3.97 8.46 12.53
N VAL A 225 3.14 7.64 11.93
CA VAL A 225 3.44 6.24 11.57
C VAL A 225 2.75 5.89 10.25
N GLY A 226 3.52 5.61 9.24
CA GLY A 226 3.06 5.04 7.97
C GLY A 226 3.73 3.70 7.73
N SER A 227 2.94 2.62 7.65
CA SER A 227 3.46 1.28 7.34
C SER A 227 3.35 1.02 5.85
N ILE A 228 4.44 0.57 5.24
CA ILE A 228 4.51 0.31 3.81
C ILE A 228 5.33 -0.95 3.49
N PHE A 229 4.95 -1.64 2.41
CA PHE A 229 5.86 -2.53 1.71
C PHE A 229 6.85 -1.71 0.88
N ILE A 230 8.09 -2.16 0.78
CA ILE A 230 9.11 -1.54 -0.08
C ILE A 230 9.60 -2.55 -1.10
N GLY A 231 9.62 -2.16 -2.36
CA GLY A 231 10.13 -2.97 -3.46
C GLY A 231 9.12 -3.92 -4.08
N VAL A 232 7.97 -4.16 -3.45
CA VAL A 232 6.94 -5.04 -4.02
C VAL A 232 6.27 -4.39 -5.23
N SER A 233 5.80 -5.21 -6.18
CA SER A 233 5.09 -4.70 -7.34
C SER A 233 3.68 -4.19 -6.97
N PRO A 234 3.09 -3.32 -7.81
CA PRO A 234 1.70 -2.89 -7.63
C PRO A 234 0.72 -4.07 -7.64
N GLU A 235 0.92 -5.06 -8.52
CA GLU A 235 0.11 -6.26 -8.60
C GLU A 235 0.14 -7.10 -7.33
N PHE A 236 1.27 -7.14 -6.63
CA PHE A 236 1.40 -7.88 -5.38
C PHE A 236 0.49 -7.30 -4.28
N GLU A 237 0.59 -6.00 -4.02
CA GLU A 237 -0.26 -5.33 -3.02
C GLU A 237 -1.73 -5.39 -3.42
N PHE A 238 -2.02 -5.15 -4.69
CA PHE A 238 -3.37 -5.21 -5.25
C PHE A 238 -4.01 -6.58 -5.02
N ALA A 239 -3.24 -7.65 -5.24
CA ALA A 239 -3.66 -9.03 -4.99
C ALA A 239 -3.93 -9.31 -3.51
N LEU A 240 -3.01 -8.97 -2.63
CA LEU A 240 -3.14 -9.20 -1.19
C LEU A 240 -4.40 -8.54 -0.62
N TYR A 241 -4.58 -7.27 -0.89
CA TYR A 241 -5.69 -6.51 -0.34
C TYR A 241 -7.03 -6.93 -0.94
N THR A 242 -7.06 -7.28 -2.23
CA THR A 242 -8.28 -7.80 -2.89
C THR A 242 -8.71 -9.14 -2.30
N ILE A 243 -7.77 -10.05 -2.06
CA ILE A 243 -8.06 -11.37 -1.46
C ILE A 243 -8.68 -11.19 -0.07
N ILE A 244 -8.05 -10.38 0.77
CA ILE A 244 -8.54 -10.16 2.15
C ILE A 244 -9.87 -9.43 2.14
N PHE A 245 -10.07 -8.47 1.23
CA PHE A 245 -11.33 -7.77 1.06
C PHE A 245 -12.49 -8.73 0.71
N LEU A 246 -12.25 -9.66 -0.21
CA LEU A 246 -13.28 -10.58 -0.71
C LEU A 246 -13.58 -11.74 0.23
N GLN A 247 -12.66 -12.10 1.13
CA GLN A 247 -12.88 -13.22 2.05
C GLN A 247 -13.86 -12.90 3.20
N SER A 248 -14.17 -11.64 3.45
CA SER A 248 -14.97 -11.22 4.60
C SER A 248 -15.88 -10.04 4.26
N ASN A 249 -17.06 -10.02 4.85
CA ASN A 249 -18.00 -8.89 4.78
C ASN A 249 -17.89 -7.95 6.00
N GLU A 250 -16.97 -8.22 6.91
CA GLU A 250 -16.75 -7.40 8.08
C GLU A 250 -16.23 -6.00 7.71
N LYS A 251 -16.58 -5.00 8.53
CA LYS A 251 -16.12 -3.62 8.34
C LYS A 251 -14.59 -3.52 8.39
N VAL A 252 -13.97 -4.31 9.23
CA VAL A 252 -12.50 -4.39 9.37
C VAL A 252 -12.10 -5.86 9.38
N THR A 253 -11.24 -6.24 8.46
CA THR A 253 -10.65 -7.57 8.41
C THR A 253 -9.16 -7.46 8.73
N ARG A 254 -8.71 -8.25 9.69
CA ARG A 254 -7.30 -8.36 10.09
C ARG A 254 -6.86 -9.80 9.92
N GLN A 255 -5.79 -10.01 9.15
CA GLN A 255 -5.22 -11.34 8.93
C GLN A 255 -3.76 -11.34 9.34
N ARG A 256 -3.41 -12.24 10.26
CA ARG A 256 -2.02 -12.48 10.62
C ARG A 256 -1.44 -13.52 9.67
N VAL A 257 -0.40 -13.14 8.96
CA VAL A 257 0.26 -13.96 7.95
C VAL A 257 1.77 -13.89 8.09
N ARG A 258 2.45 -14.90 7.55
CA ARG A 258 3.91 -14.89 7.40
C ARG A 258 4.23 -14.88 5.91
N ILE A 259 4.95 -13.83 5.49
CA ILE A 259 5.47 -13.70 4.13
C ILE A 259 6.99 -13.61 4.26
N GLU A 260 7.71 -14.61 3.72
CA GLU A 260 9.15 -14.75 3.91
C GLU A 260 9.52 -14.71 5.41
N GLU A 261 10.47 -13.86 5.78
CA GLU A 261 10.89 -13.65 7.18
C GLU A 261 9.91 -12.77 7.99
N TYR A 262 8.96 -12.11 7.31
CA TYR A 262 8.08 -11.13 7.95
C TYR A 262 6.81 -11.77 8.49
N GLU A 263 6.54 -11.57 9.75
CA GLU A 263 5.23 -11.83 10.34
C GLU A 263 4.44 -10.53 10.33
N LEU A 264 3.32 -10.54 9.63
CA LEU A 264 2.53 -9.36 9.33
C LEU A 264 1.09 -9.53 9.81
N GLU A 265 0.47 -8.41 10.16
CA GLU A 265 -0.98 -8.29 10.17
C GLU A 265 -1.37 -7.42 8.96
N ILE A 266 -2.16 -7.97 8.06
CA ILE A 266 -2.72 -7.21 6.94
C ILE A 266 -4.11 -6.74 7.34
N VAL A 267 -4.34 -5.45 7.25
CA VAL A 267 -5.58 -4.79 7.67
C VAL A 267 -6.29 -4.25 6.45
N VAL A 268 -7.58 -4.57 6.30
CA VAL A 268 -8.43 -4.05 5.23
C VAL A 268 -9.74 -3.54 5.82
N TYR A 269 -10.07 -2.30 5.54
CA TYR A 269 -11.34 -1.68 5.90
C TYR A 269 -12.27 -1.66 4.70
N ARG A 270 -13.51 -2.04 4.94
CA ARG A 270 -14.57 -2.07 3.94
C ARG A 270 -15.45 -0.83 4.05
N HIS A 271 -15.73 -0.20 2.92
CA HIS A 271 -16.75 0.85 2.78
C HIS A 271 -17.81 0.37 1.78
N GLY A 272 -18.81 -0.35 2.28
CA GLY A 272 -19.80 -1.00 1.42
C GLY A 272 -19.19 -2.04 0.49
N LEU A 273 -19.28 -1.81 -0.81
CA LEU A 273 -18.70 -2.67 -1.87
C LEU A 273 -17.25 -2.31 -2.21
N TYR A 274 -16.67 -1.33 -1.54
CA TYR A 274 -15.39 -0.72 -1.87
C TYR A 274 -14.36 -0.89 -0.76
N ILE A 275 -13.09 -0.88 -1.12
CA ILE A 275 -12.00 -0.78 -0.14
C ILE A 275 -11.98 0.65 0.42
N GLY A 276 -12.07 0.76 1.75
CA GLY A 276 -11.90 2.01 2.46
C GLY A 276 -10.44 2.36 2.71
N THR A 277 -9.66 1.40 3.21
CA THR A 277 -8.20 1.46 3.34
C THR A 277 -7.63 0.06 3.45
N ALA A 278 -6.32 -0.06 3.20
CA ALA A 278 -5.58 -1.30 3.39
C ALA A 278 -4.10 -0.99 3.66
N TYR A 279 -3.49 -1.74 4.59
CA TYR A 279 -2.08 -1.56 4.92
C TYR A 279 -1.52 -2.76 5.68
N PRO A 280 -0.18 -2.98 5.62
CA PRO A 280 0.49 -3.98 6.44
C PRO A 280 0.88 -3.41 7.81
N ILE A 281 0.92 -4.27 8.81
CA ILE A 281 1.57 -4.00 10.11
C ILE A 281 2.66 -5.04 10.31
N LEU A 282 3.90 -4.63 10.45
CA LEU A 282 4.99 -5.54 10.75
C LEU A 282 4.95 -5.95 12.22
N LEU A 283 4.82 -7.25 12.48
CA LEU A 283 4.78 -7.82 13.82
C LEU A 283 6.16 -8.33 14.26
N SER A 284 6.86 -9.06 13.39
CA SER A 284 8.23 -9.55 13.61
C SER A 284 8.96 -9.84 12.30
N SER A 285 10.29 -9.90 12.36
CA SER A 285 11.16 -10.39 11.31
C SER A 285 12.22 -11.33 11.90
N ASN A 286 12.83 -12.20 11.08
CA ASN A 286 13.78 -13.20 11.56
C ASN A 286 15.06 -12.63 12.23
N ASN A 287 15.37 -11.36 11.99
CA ASN A 287 16.51 -10.69 12.61
C ASN A 287 16.30 -10.44 14.12
N GLU A 288 15.14 -10.79 14.65
CA GLU A 288 14.78 -10.56 16.06
C GLU A 288 15.04 -11.75 16.99
N ASP A 289 15.25 -12.93 16.40
CA ASP A 289 15.45 -14.18 17.17
C ASP A 289 16.92 -14.47 17.49
N LEU A 290 17.84 -13.55 17.16
CA LEU A 290 19.28 -13.72 17.34
C LEU A 290 19.86 -12.98 18.55
N PHE A 291 19.01 -12.38 19.41
CA PHE A 291 19.45 -11.66 20.61
C PHE A 291 18.58 -11.97 21.84
#